data_898fb303675643588361a1d046711f1e
#
_entry.id   898fb303675643588361a1d046711f1e
#
_cell.length_a   1.000
_cell.length_b   1.000
_cell.length_c   1.000
_cell.angle_alpha   90.00
_cell.angle_beta   90.00
_cell.angle_gamma   90.00
#
_symmetry.space_group_name_H-M   'P 1'
#
loop_
_entity.id
_entity.type
_entity.pdbx_description
1 polymer ?
#
loop_
_entity_poly.entity_id
_entity_poly.type
_entity_poly.pdbx_seq_one_letter_code
_entity_poly.pdbx_strand_id
1 'polypeptide(L)'
;MKQIIHWIKTHTGLLKTLFVIAVSIIVVAQLLSIGKTISFEQLKQIFDEIPLWKLLLMMVIGLVSVTPMLNYDLTLNRILNLKVSKRELLESSWIVNTINNIGGFGGLVSMGLRSEFYGNKTEEKKILPALTHILLFVLSGLSIYSILCFFLVQFDPKMAYLQQYWIWLLGGGLYFPLLYLILHFQKNSSFGNLDAKNRLSLVVSSFLEWTGVLITFISIGYLLDVPIPLIDIVPLYVAASIIGIASMIPGALGSFDVMMILGLSNLGVDREIIVLWLLLYRLFYYIIPFLIGCLFFTKHLSQKLDTHYRQLLKQITLEIAHKLEVVLLYFSGIMMVLLATIPEAFTQVHWLRDINPFRSHIIIQIPSIVLGFALLIMGRGIADRVKRAYYPTIILLIGAILYSFVVDFSMFSIFYLAILLFIVIFSKSELYREQLVYSWEWMTIDGFIFGLLTLLYLVIGVYNLPNFPHHR
;
A
#
# COMPACT_ATOMS: atom_id res chain seq x y z
N MET A 1 32.21 -8.01 25.34
CA MET A 1 30.88 -8.62 25.24
C MET A 1 29.90 -8.19 26.32
N LYS A 2 30.25 -8.28 27.62
CA LYS A 2 29.38 -7.80 28.74
C LYS A 2 29.05 -6.31 28.68
N GLN A 3 29.98 -5.43 28.28
CA GLN A 3 29.75 -3.99 28.12
C GLN A 3 28.77 -3.67 26.97
N ILE A 4 28.86 -4.37 25.85
CA ILE A 4 27.95 -4.21 24.70
C ILE A 4 26.53 -4.64 25.09
N ILE A 5 26.41 -5.76 25.78
CA ILE A 5 25.10 -6.25 26.27
C ILE A 5 24.49 -5.27 27.30
N HIS A 6 25.30 -4.70 28.17
CA HIS A 6 24.84 -3.69 29.12
C HIS A 6 24.40 -2.40 28.41
N TRP A 7 25.18 -1.94 27.43
CA TRP A 7 24.84 -0.77 26.62
C TRP A 7 23.52 -0.99 25.84
N ILE A 8 23.35 -2.16 25.23
CA ILE A 8 22.09 -2.53 24.53
C ILE A 8 20.90 -2.51 25.50
N LYS A 9 21.05 -3.07 26.72
CA LYS A 9 20.00 -3.07 27.73
C LYS A 9 19.62 -1.68 28.24
N THR A 10 20.59 -0.79 28.37
CA THR A 10 20.35 0.59 28.82
C THR A 10 19.74 1.48 27.73
N HIS A 11 19.94 1.14 26.43
CA HIS A 11 19.48 1.93 25.30
C HIS A 11 18.38 1.23 24.47
N THR A 12 17.70 0.23 25.06
CA THR A 12 16.64 -0.51 24.35
C THR A 12 15.54 0.38 23.78
N GLY A 13 15.14 1.44 24.49
CA GLY A 13 14.15 2.41 24.00
C GLY A 13 14.64 3.15 22.75
N LEU A 14 15.88 3.64 22.78
CA LEU A 14 16.50 4.32 21.63
C LEU A 14 16.65 3.38 20.45
N LEU A 15 17.12 2.16 20.67
CA LEU A 15 17.31 1.15 19.62
C LEU A 15 15.97 0.76 18.97
N LYS A 16 14.91 0.62 19.75
CA LYS A 16 13.56 0.37 19.24
C LYS A 16 13.05 1.52 18.37
N THR A 17 13.25 2.75 18.82
CA THR A 17 12.85 3.95 18.06
C THR A 17 13.64 4.04 16.74
N LEU A 18 14.96 3.83 16.80
CA LEU A 18 15.80 3.80 15.60
C LEU A 18 15.41 2.68 14.63
N PHE A 19 15.04 1.51 15.15
CA PHE A 19 14.55 0.40 14.33
C PHE A 19 13.25 0.78 13.60
N VAL A 20 12.26 1.35 14.32
CA VAL A 20 11.00 1.79 13.70
C VAL A 20 11.25 2.87 12.64
N ILE A 21 12.12 3.83 12.93
CA ILE A 21 12.50 4.88 11.97
C ILE A 21 13.17 4.25 10.74
N ALA A 22 14.13 3.34 10.93
CA ALA A 22 14.82 2.66 9.83
C ALA A 22 13.86 1.86 8.95
N VAL A 23 12.94 1.09 9.56
CA VAL A 23 11.89 0.35 8.83
C VAL A 23 10.99 1.31 8.08
N SER A 24 10.59 2.43 8.68
CA SER A 24 9.76 3.43 8.03
C SER A 24 10.46 4.06 6.82
N ILE A 25 11.75 4.39 6.94
CA ILE A 25 12.56 4.93 5.83
C ILE A 25 12.65 3.90 4.70
N ILE A 26 12.92 2.64 5.02
CA ILE A 26 13.01 1.56 4.03
C ILE A 26 11.68 1.41 3.29
N VAL A 27 10.55 1.36 4.03
CA VAL A 27 9.21 1.24 3.43
C VAL A 27 8.91 2.42 2.52
N VAL A 28 9.19 3.65 2.97
CA VAL A 28 8.98 4.85 2.14
C VAL A 28 9.89 4.82 0.90
N ALA A 29 11.17 4.46 1.05
CA ALA A 29 12.09 4.33 -0.07
C ALA A 29 11.62 3.29 -1.10
N GLN A 30 11.07 2.16 -0.64
CA GLN A 30 10.48 1.13 -1.50
C GLN A 30 9.24 1.63 -2.25
N LEU A 31 8.34 2.30 -1.55
CA LEU A 31 7.16 2.90 -2.18
C LEU A 31 7.52 3.94 -3.23
N LEU A 32 8.52 4.79 -2.94
CA LEU A 32 9.06 5.77 -3.90
C LEU A 32 9.74 5.08 -5.09
N SER A 33 10.48 4.00 -4.86
CA SER A 33 11.11 3.22 -5.93
C SER A 33 10.09 2.58 -6.85
N ILE A 34 9.03 1.98 -6.29
CA ILE A 34 7.89 1.46 -7.05
C ILE A 34 7.24 2.59 -7.85
N GLY A 35 6.99 3.75 -7.24
CA GLY A 35 6.41 4.92 -7.89
C GLY A 35 7.24 5.50 -9.04
N LYS A 36 8.58 5.36 -9.00
CA LYS A 36 9.46 5.80 -10.10
C LYS A 36 9.44 4.87 -11.32
N THR A 37 9.16 3.59 -11.11
CA THR A 37 9.08 2.60 -12.21
C THR A 37 7.78 2.70 -12.99
N ILE A 38 6.82 3.44 -12.47
CA ILE A 38 5.48 3.58 -13.01
C ILE A 38 5.27 5.05 -13.38
N SER A 39 5.08 5.33 -14.67
CA SER A 39 4.58 6.63 -15.04
C SER A 39 3.09 6.71 -14.62
N PHE A 40 2.71 7.81 -14.00
CA PHE A 40 1.32 8.07 -13.59
C PHE A 40 0.33 7.97 -14.77
N GLU A 41 0.80 8.29 -15.95
CA GLU A 41 0.06 8.17 -17.21
C GLU A 41 -0.25 6.70 -17.58
N GLN A 42 0.75 5.82 -17.41
CA GLN A 42 0.56 4.37 -17.64
C GLN A 42 -0.42 3.76 -16.65
N LEU A 43 -0.31 4.11 -15.37
CA LEU A 43 -1.29 3.68 -14.35
C LEU A 43 -2.71 4.08 -14.70
N LYS A 44 -2.89 5.31 -15.18
CA LYS A 44 -4.20 5.82 -15.55
C LYS A 44 -4.79 5.07 -16.74
N GLN A 45 -4.02 4.88 -17.83
CA GLN A 45 -4.46 4.09 -18.98
C GLN A 45 -4.87 2.68 -18.56
N ILE A 46 -4.10 2.05 -17.69
CA ILE A 46 -4.38 0.71 -17.16
C ILE A 46 -5.71 0.65 -16.41
N PHE A 47 -5.95 1.60 -15.52
CA PHE A 47 -7.22 1.65 -14.75
C PHE A 47 -8.41 1.99 -15.65
N ASP A 48 -8.21 2.80 -16.70
CA ASP A 48 -9.27 3.17 -17.63
C ASP A 48 -9.65 1.99 -18.59
N GLU A 49 -8.72 1.07 -18.88
CA GLU A 49 -8.93 -0.07 -19.76
C GLU A 49 -9.45 -1.34 -19.06
N ILE A 50 -9.16 -1.48 -17.73
CA ILE A 50 -9.57 -2.68 -16.99
C ILE A 50 -10.95 -2.46 -16.36
N PRO A 51 -11.91 -3.36 -16.57
CA PRO A 51 -13.22 -3.28 -15.92
C PRO A 51 -13.11 -3.28 -14.39
N LEU A 52 -13.87 -2.43 -13.73
CA LEU A 52 -13.87 -2.26 -12.28
C LEU A 52 -14.02 -3.60 -11.51
N TRP A 53 -14.88 -4.49 -12.00
CA TRP A 53 -15.09 -5.79 -11.36
C TRP A 53 -13.82 -6.66 -11.34
N LYS A 54 -12.97 -6.59 -12.39
CA LYS A 54 -11.69 -7.29 -12.43
C LYS A 54 -10.75 -6.74 -11.35
N LEU A 55 -10.67 -5.41 -11.20
CA LEU A 55 -9.86 -4.75 -10.18
C LEU A 55 -10.32 -5.10 -8.75
N LEU A 56 -11.63 -5.08 -8.51
CA LEU A 56 -12.20 -5.48 -7.23
C LEU A 56 -11.91 -6.96 -6.92
N LEU A 57 -12.01 -7.83 -7.91
CA LEU A 57 -11.69 -9.24 -7.74
C LEU A 57 -10.20 -9.45 -7.41
N MET A 58 -9.28 -8.77 -8.12
CA MET A 58 -7.84 -8.79 -7.81
C MET A 58 -7.57 -8.32 -6.38
N MET A 59 -8.24 -7.25 -5.93
CA MET A 59 -8.12 -6.74 -4.58
C MET A 59 -8.59 -7.77 -3.54
N VAL A 60 -9.74 -8.39 -3.75
CA VAL A 60 -10.27 -9.41 -2.83
C VAL A 60 -9.33 -10.61 -2.76
N ILE A 61 -8.84 -11.09 -3.90
CA ILE A 61 -7.89 -12.22 -3.96
C ILE A 61 -6.61 -11.85 -3.21
N GLY A 62 -6.06 -10.65 -3.42
CA GLY A 62 -4.85 -10.18 -2.72
C GLY A 62 -5.04 -10.12 -1.21
N LEU A 63 -6.14 -9.56 -0.74
CA LEU A 63 -6.45 -9.48 0.70
C LEU A 63 -6.66 -10.87 1.34
N VAL A 64 -7.38 -11.76 0.66
CA VAL A 64 -7.59 -13.14 1.15
C VAL A 64 -6.26 -13.90 1.20
N SER A 65 -5.38 -13.69 0.22
CA SER A 65 -4.08 -14.36 0.14
C SER A 65 -3.10 -13.98 1.25
N VAL A 66 -3.31 -12.84 1.91
CA VAL A 66 -2.51 -12.42 3.08
C VAL A 66 -2.99 -13.11 4.38
N THR A 67 -4.24 -13.57 4.44
CA THR A 67 -4.82 -14.12 5.68
C THR A 67 -4.08 -15.35 6.26
N PRO A 68 -3.46 -16.27 5.49
CA PRO A 68 -2.72 -17.37 6.06
C PRO A 68 -1.56 -16.95 6.96
N MET A 69 -0.96 -15.79 6.70
CA MET A 69 0.13 -15.23 7.53
C MET A 69 -0.30 -14.95 8.97
N LEU A 70 -1.59 -14.69 9.20
CA LEU A 70 -2.13 -14.44 10.54
C LEU A 70 -1.94 -15.64 11.46
N ASN A 71 -1.85 -16.85 10.89
CA ASN A 71 -1.66 -18.07 11.67
C ASN A 71 -0.25 -18.18 12.28
N TYR A 72 0.74 -17.43 11.80
CA TYR A 72 2.05 -17.36 12.48
C TYR A 72 1.90 -16.83 13.88
N ASP A 73 1.16 -15.75 14.06
CA ASP A 73 0.97 -15.11 15.37
C ASP A 73 -0.04 -15.86 16.24
N LEU A 74 -1.03 -16.52 15.63
CA LEU A 74 -1.89 -17.46 16.36
C LEU A 74 -1.08 -18.66 16.91
N THR A 75 -0.11 -19.16 16.14
CA THR A 75 0.80 -20.22 16.59
C THR A 75 1.75 -19.71 17.66
N LEU A 76 2.28 -18.49 17.50
CA LEU A 76 3.11 -17.82 18.50
C LEU A 76 2.36 -17.66 19.83
N ASN A 77 1.09 -17.27 19.77
CA ASN A 77 0.24 -17.17 20.96
C ASN A 77 0.08 -18.54 21.67
N ARG A 78 -0.07 -19.63 20.91
CA ARG A 78 -0.12 -20.99 21.50
C ARG A 78 1.19 -21.40 22.16
N ILE A 79 2.34 -20.99 21.59
CA ILE A 79 3.66 -21.32 22.11
C ILE A 79 3.96 -20.51 23.39
N LEU A 80 3.62 -19.22 23.42
CA LEU A 80 4.02 -18.28 24.46
C LEU A 80 2.92 -17.96 25.47
N ASN A 81 1.67 -18.37 25.25
CA ASN A 81 0.51 -17.96 26.04
C ASN A 81 0.46 -16.44 26.25
N LEU A 82 0.48 -15.70 25.16
CA LEU A 82 0.48 -14.24 25.20
C LEU A 82 -0.79 -13.70 25.87
N LYS A 83 -0.61 -12.72 26.77
CA LYS A 83 -1.72 -12.02 27.42
C LYS A 83 -2.30 -10.95 26.50
N VAL A 84 -2.89 -11.35 25.38
CA VAL A 84 -3.43 -10.48 24.32
C VAL A 84 -4.82 -10.93 23.95
N SER A 85 -5.70 -9.99 23.66
CA SER A 85 -7.00 -10.33 23.08
C SER A 85 -6.82 -10.90 21.67
N LYS A 86 -7.73 -11.78 21.25
CA LYS A 86 -7.67 -12.38 19.90
C LYS A 86 -7.72 -11.32 18.79
N ARG A 87 -8.47 -10.24 19.00
CA ARG A 87 -8.57 -9.13 18.05
C ARG A 87 -7.22 -8.38 17.94
N GLU A 88 -6.62 -8.04 19.08
CA GLU A 88 -5.33 -7.35 19.14
C GLU A 88 -4.24 -8.20 18.46
N LEU A 89 -4.27 -9.51 18.69
CA LEU A 89 -3.34 -10.46 18.07
C LEU A 89 -3.46 -10.47 16.55
N LEU A 90 -4.68 -10.51 16.01
CA LEU A 90 -4.92 -10.50 14.56
C LEU A 90 -4.54 -9.16 13.93
N GLU A 91 -4.87 -8.04 14.58
CA GLU A 91 -4.48 -6.70 14.12
C GLU A 91 -2.95 -6.55 14.10
N SER A 92 -2.26 -6.99 15.17
CA SER A 92 -0.79 -6.98 15.24
C SER A 92 -0.15 -7.90 14.19
N SER A 93 -0.72 -9.07 13.98
CA SER A 93 -0.27 -10.01 12.97
C SER A 93 -0.38 -9.43 11.57
N TRP A 94 -1.49 -8.77 11.25
CA TRP A 94 -1.67 -8.09 9.97
C TRP A 94 -0.60 -7.02 9.75
N ILE A 95 -0.38 -6.16 10.75
CA ILE A 95 0.65 -5.11 10.71
C ILE A 95 2.03 -5.72 10.43
N VAL A 96 2.43 -6.70 11.24
CA VAL A 96 3.77 -7.31 11.17
C VAL A 96 4.02 -7.93 9.81
N ASN A 97 3.07 -8.73 9.31
CA ASN A 97 3.26 -9.47 8.07
C ASN A 97 3.22 -8.55 6.85
N THR A 98 2.34 -7.55 6.81
CA THR A 98 2.26 -6.63 5.67
C THR A 98 3.45 -5.68 5.60
N ILE A 99 3.97 -5.20 6.75
CA ILE A 99 5.20 -4.42 6.79
C ILE A 99 6.40 -5.29 6.37
N ASN A 100 6.46 -6.54 6.84
CA ASN A 100 7.53 -7.46 6.46
C ASN A 100 7.54 -7.76 4.95
N ASN A 101 6.38 -7.88 4.33
CA ASN A 101 6.27 -8.10 2.89
C ASN A 101 6.90 -6.96 2.08
N ILE A 102 6.74 -5.73 2.52
CA ILE A 102 7.37 -4.57 1.87
C ILE A 102 8.83 -4.42 2.29
N GLY A 103 9.12 -4.54 3.58
CA GLY A 103 10.47 -4.36 4.13
C GLY A 103 11.45 -5.45 3.70
N GLY A 104 10.97 -6.67 3.53
CA GLY A 104 11.79 -7.82 3.14
C GLY A 104 12.77 -8.27 4.24
N PHE A 105 14.04 -8.43 3.89
CA PHE A 105 15.11 -8.91 4.78
C PHE A 105 14.83 -10.29 5.42
N GLY A 106 14.18 -11.19 4.68
CA GLY A 106 14.02 -12.59 5.10
C GLY A 106 13.29 -12.79 6.43
N GLY A 107 12.40 -11.86 6.80
CA GLY A 107 11.63 -11.94 8.04
C GLY A 107 12.23 -11.25 9.26
N LEU A 108 13.42 -10.64 9.16
CA LEU A 108 14.04 -9.91 10.28
C LEU A 108 13.19 -8.72 10.75
N VAL A 109 12.54 -8.03 9.82
CA VAL A 109 11.60 -6.93 10.13
C VAL A 109 10.44 -7.45 10.96
N SER A 110 9.87 -8.58 10.58
CA SER A 110 8.75 -9.19 11.33
C SER A 110 9.17 -9.64 12.74
N MET A 111 10.38 -10.18 12.87
CA MET A 111 10.93 -10.57 14.16
C MET A 111 11.08 -9.37 15.11
N GLY A 112 11.61 -8.26 14.62
CA GLY A 112 11.75 -7.02 15.37
C GLY A 112 10.41 -6.44 15.79
N LEU A 113 9.44 -6.37 14.89
CA LEU A 113 8.09 -5.89 15.19
C LEU A 113 7.35 -6.79 16.19
N ARG A 114 7.44 -8.12 16.04
CA ARG A 114 6.87 -9.06 17.01
C ARG A 114 7.50 -8.92 18.40
N SER A 115 8.82 -8.71 18.46
CA SER A 115 9.50 -8.44 19.72
C SER A 115 8.95 -7.16 20.38
N GLU A 116 8.63 -6.13 19.61
CA GLU A 116 8.04 -4.89 20.13
C GLU A 116 6.60 -5.09 20.60
N PHE A 117 5.76 -5.77 19.82
CA PHE A 117 4.35 -5.98 20.17
C PHE A 117 4.15 -6.96 21.33
N TYR A 118 4.98 -8.00 21.43
CA TYR A 118 4.75 -9.10 22.35
C TYR A 118 5.79 -9.23 23.47
N GLY A 119 6.91 -8.49 23.39
CA GLY A 119 8.04 -8.61 24.33
C GLY A 119 7.66 -8.40 25.80
N ASN A 120 6.71 -7.50 26.05
CA ASN A 120 6.23 -7.20 27.42
C ASN A 120 5.07 -8.10 27.87
N LYS A 121 4.60 -9.02 27.00
CA LYS A 121 3.41 -9.85 27.23
C LYS A 121 3.74 -11.32 27.49
N THR A 122 5.02 -11.65 27.58
CA THR A 122 5.56 -12.99 27.86
C THR A 122 6.88 -12.89 28.61
N GLU A 123 7.41 -14.02 29.06
CA GLU A 123 8.74 -14.09 29.68
C GLU A 123 9.84 -13.74 28.65
N GLU A 124 10.71 -12.80 28.99
CA GLU A 124 11.78 -12.30 28.10
C GLU A 124 12.66 -13.41 27.52
N LYS A 125 12.90 -14.48 28.28
CA LYS A 125 13.73 -15.62 27.86
C LYS A 125 13.08 -16.51 26.79
N LYS A 126 11.75 -16.50 26.68
CA LYS A 126 10.99 -17.37 25.79
C LYS A 126 10.69 -16.75 24.43
N ILE A 127 10.68 -15.43 24.32
CA ILE A 127 10.24 -14.75 23.12
C ILE A 127 11.22 -14.94 21.96
N LEU A 128 12.52 -14.76 22.18
CA LEU A 128 13.53 -14.84 21.13
C LEU A 128 13.60 -16.23 20.48
N PRO A 129 13.62 -17.35 21.21
CA PRO A 129 13.55 -18.68 20.61
C PRO A 129 12.28 -18.90 19.79
N ALA A 130 11.11 -18.45 20.29
CA ALA A 130 9.85 -18.61 19.57
C ALA A 130 9.81 -17.79 18.28
N LEU A 131 10.30 -16.54 18.29
CA LEU A 131 10.41 -15.70 17.09
C LEU A 131 11.40 -16.29 16.07
N THR A 132 12.50 -16.87 16.55
CA THR A 132 13.47 -17.56 15.67
C THR A 132 12.83 -18.77 14.98
N HIS A 133 11.99 -19.54 15.64
CA HIS A 133 11.25 -20.62 14.99
C HIS A 133 10.36 -20.10 13.86
N ILE A 134 9.60 -19.03 14.09
CA ILE A 134 8.78 -18.44 13.03
C ILE A 134 9.65 -18.01 11.85
N LEU A 135 10.75 -17.31 12.12
CA LEU A 135 11.69 -16.86 11.09
C LEU A 135 12.21 -18.00 10.23
N LEU A 136 12.57 -19.12 10.86
CA LEU A 136 13.09 -20.30 10.17
C LEU A 136 12.01 -21.00 9.34
N PHE A 137 10.78 -21.06 9.82
CA PHE A 137 9.69 -21.76 9.13
C PHE A 137 8.98 -20.95 8.04
N VAL A 138 9.13 -19.62 8.01
CA VAL A 138 8.51 -18.74 7.00
C VAL A 138 8.84 -19.13 5.56
N LEU A 139 10.03 -19.66 5.31
CA LEU A 139 10.47 -20.09 3.99
C LEU A 139 10.17 -21.56 3.67
N SER A 140 9.59 -22.33 4.60
CA SER A 140 9.33 -23.76 4.41
C SER A 140 8.36 -24.03 3.25
N GLY A 141 7.33 -23.21 3.06
CA GLY A 141 6.40 -23.32 1.94
C GLY A 141 7.06 -23.07 0.59
N LEU A 142 7.90 -22.05 0.51
CA LEU A 142 8.70 -21.77 -0.70
C LEU A 142 9.64 -22.94 -1.00
N SER A 143 10.26 -23.52 0.02
CA SER A 143 11.14 -24.68 -0.13
C SER A 143 10.40 -25.91 -0.70
N ILE A 144 9.17 -26.15 -0.25
CA ILE A 144 8.33 -27.22 -0.80
C ILE A 144 8.04 -26.98 -2.29
N TYR A 145 7.62 -25.77 -2.64
CA TYR A 145 7.42 -25.41 -4.05
C TYR A 145 8.70 -25.52 -4.85
N SER A 146 9.82 -25.12 -4.29
CA SER A 146 11.12 -25.12 -4.96
C SER A 146 11.57 -26.53 -5.35
N ILE A 147 11.44 -27.52 -4.47
CA ILE A 147 11.80 -28.89 -4.80
C ILE A 147 10.89 -29.50 -5.86
N LEU A 148 9.58 -29.20 -5.79
CA LEU A 148 8.63 -29.65 -6.82
C LEU A 148 8.96 -29.01 -8.18
N CYS A 149 9.28 -27.73 -8.21
CA CYS A 149 9.65 -27.01 -9.43
C CYS A 149 11.01 -27.48 -9.97
N PHE A 150 11.96 -27.85 -9.09
CA PHE A 150 13.23 -28.43 -9.52
C PHE A 150 13.01 -29.68 -10.37
N PHE A 151 12.17 -30.61 -9.93
CA PHE A 151 11.84 -31.80 -10.71
C PHE A 151 11.10 -31.44 -12.00
N LEU A 152 10.13 -30.53 -11.97
CA LEU A 152 9.42 -30.09 -13.18
C LEU A 152 10.37 -29.52 -14.23
N VAL A 153 11.31 -28.67 -13.84
CA VAL A 153 12.29 -28.07 -14.74
C VAL A 153 13.24 -29.09 -15.36
N GLN A 154 13.56 -30.17 -14.64
CA GLN A 154 14.42 -31.22 -15.16
C GLN A 154 13.73 -32.12 -16.19
N PHE A 155 12.43 -32.36 -16.04
CA PHE A 155 11.71 -33.34 -16.86
C PHE A 155 10.84 -32.70 -17.96
N ASP A 156 10.52 -31.40 -17.92
CA ASP A 156 9.71 -30.73 -18.93
C ASP A 156 10.61 -29.94 -19.90
N PRO A 157 10.65 -30.31 -21.20
CA PRO A 157 11.44 -29.60 -22.20
C PRO A 157 11.07 -28.13 -22.39
N LYS A 158 9.81 -27.75 -22.09
CA LYS A 158 9.34 -26.36 -22.16
C LYS A 158 10.02 -25.48 -21.13
N MET A 159 10.52 -26.06 -20.05
CA MET A 159 11.19 -25.36 -18.95
C MET A 159 12.72 -25.29 -19.14
N ALA A 160 13.23 -25.64 -20.33
CA ALA A 160 14.67 -25.65 -20.61
C ALA A 160 15.37 -24.31 -20.32
N TYR A 161 14.69 -23.17 -20.52
CA TYR A 161 15.20 -21.84 -20.23
C TYR A 161 15.43 -21.60 -18.73
N LEU A 162 14.75 -22.34 -17.83
CA LEU A 162 14.93 -22.28 -16.38
C LEU A 162 16.00 -23.25 -15.87
N GLN A 163 16.50 -24.17 -16.70
CA GLN A 163 17.53 -25.11 -16.26
C GLN A 163 18.80 -24.43 -15.79
N GLN A 164 19.15 -23.27 -16.32
CA GLN A 164 20.29 -22.48 -15.83
C GLN A 164 20.14 -22.04 -14.35
N TYR A 165 18.93 -22.03 -13.81
CA TYR A 165 18.64 -21.66 -12.41
C TYR A 165 18.45 -22.85 -11.49
N TRP A 166 18.79 -24.08 -11.94
CA TRP A 166 18.59 -25.32 -11.18
C TRP A 166 19.23 -25.30 -9.79
N ILE A 167 20.38 -24.64 -9.65
CA ILE A 167 21.09 -24.49 -8.36
C ILE A 167 20.22 -23.73 -7.34
N TRP A 168 19.55 -22.69 -7.78
CA TRP A 168 18.65 -21.89 -6.94
C TRP A 168 17.44 -22.70 -6.50
N LEU A 169 16.82 -23.42 -7.43
CA LEU A 169 15.70 -24.29 -7.14
C LEU A 169 16.09 -25.45 -6.21
N LEU A 170 17.24 -26.08 -6.43
CA LEU A 170 17.74 -27.13 -5.56
C LEU A 170 18.10 -26.56 -4.18
N GLY A 171 18.82 -25.48 -4.11
CA GLY A 171 19.19 -24.83 -2.85
C GLY A 171 17.97 -24.38 -2.04
N GLY A 172 16.98 -23.73 -2.67
CA GLY A 172 15.72 -23.41 -2.04
C GLY A 172 14.94 -24.65 -1.58
N GLY A 173 14.93 -25.71 -2.40
CA GLY A 173 14.25 -26.96 -2.09
C GLY A 173 14.89 -27.75 -0.93
N LEU A 174 16.20 -27.69 -0.79
CA LEU A 174 16.92 -28.34 0.31
C LEU A 174 16.81 -27.59 1.63
N TYR A 175 16.38 -26.33 1.63
CA TYR A 175 16.27 -25.52 2.84
C TYR A 175 15.43 -26.18 3.94
N PHE A 176 14.21 -26.59 3.63
CA PHE A 176 13.30 -27.18 4.63
C PHE A 176 13.77 -28.56 5.14
N PRO A 177 14.19 -29.50 4.29
CA PRO A 177 14.77 -30.75 4.77
C PRO A 177 15.99 -30.56 5.67
N LEU A 178 16.91 -29.67 5.31
CA LEU A 178 18.08 -29.37 6.14
C LEU A 178 17.70 -28.71 7.47
N LEU A 179 16.77 -27.76 7.45
CA LEU A 179 16.23 -27.16 8.66
C LEU A 179 15.62 -28.21 9.59
N TYR A 180 14.82 -29.15 9.04
CA TYR A 180 14.21 -30.22 9.81
C TYR A 180 15.27 -31.12 10.46
N LEU A 181 16.32 -31.51 9.71
CA LEU A 181 17.43 -32.28 10.23
C LEU A 181 18.17 -31.55 11.36
N ILE A 182 18.52 -30.27 11.17
CA ILE A 182 19.19 -29.48 12.19
C ILE A 182 18.37 -29.42 13.48
N LEU A 183 17.07 -29.13 13.37
CA LEU A 183 16.18 -29.09 14.53
C LEU A 183 15.97 -30.45 15.20
N HIS A 184 16.05 -31.53 14.43
CA HIS A 184 15.96 -32.88 14.96
C HIS A 184 17.18 -33.24 15.81
N PHE A 185 18.38 -32.88 15.37
CA PHE A 185 19.63 -33.17 16.12
C PHE A 185 19.81 -32.23 17.32
N GLN A 186 19.19 -31.04 17.32
CA GLN A 186 19.29 -30.06 18.42
C GLN A 186 18.21 -30.21 19.50
N LYS A 187 17.67 -31.42 19.73
CA LYS A 187 16.56 -31.66 20.67
C LYS A 187 16.79 -31.14 22.10
N ASN A 188 18.03 -30.99 22.53
CA ASN A 188 18.39 -30.54 23.88
C ASN A 188 18.66 -29.01 23.99
N SER A 189 18.52 -28.25 22.92
CA SER A 189 18.66 -26.79 22.94
C SER A 189 17.32 -26.13 23.14
N SER A 190 17.32 -24.89 23.65
CA SER A 190 16.12 -24.05 23.77
C SER A 190 15.35 -23.89 22.44
N PHE A 191 16.02 -24.17 21.32
CA PHE A 191 15.46 -24.14 19.97
C PHE A 191 14.80 -25.47 19.54
N GLY A 192 15.10 -26.61 20.22
CA GLY A 192 14.64 -27.94 19.81
C GLY A 192 13.25 -28.33 20.31
N ASN A 193 12.70 -27.65 21.29
CA ASN A 193 11.51 -28.07 22.04
C ASN A 193 10.17 -27.56 21.51
N LEU A 194 10.06 -27.26 20.20
CA LEU A 194 8.77 -26.95 19.63
C LEU A 194 7.94 -28.20 19.40
N ASP A 195 6.70 -28.20 19.92
CA ASP A 195 5.76 -29.31 19.72
C ASP A 195 5.48 -29.58 18.22
N ALA A 196 5.32 -30.83 17.84
CA ALA A 196 5.08 -31.27 16.47
C ALA A 196 3.84 -30.54 15.84
N LYS A 197 2.79 -30.33 16.63
CA LYS A 197 1.59 -29.61 16.21
C LYS A 197 1.89 -28.16 15.80
N ASN A 198 2.71 -27.45 16.58
CA ASN A 198 3.09 -26.09 16.30
C ASN A 198 4.04 -26.00 15.10
N ARG A 199 4.97 -26.94 14.94
CA ARG A 199 5.81 -27.04 13.74
C ARG A 199 4.98 -27.24 12.49
N LEU A 200 4.04 -28.19 12.52
CA LEU A 200 3.12 -28.42 11.41
C LEU A 200 2.29 -27.18 11.09
N SER A 201 1.80 -26.50 12.12
CA SER A 201 1.05 -25.25 11.94
C SER A 201 1.87 -24.17 11.22
N LEU A 202 3.16 -23.99 11.54
CA LEU A 202 4.04 -23.04 10.88
C LEU A 202 4.32 -23.44 9.42
N VAL A 203 4.57 -24.72 9.16
CA VAL A 203 4.77 -25.22 7.79
C VAL A 203 3.53 -25.02 6.93
N VAL A 204 2.36 -25.36 7.45
CA VAL A 204 1.08 -25.18 6.76
C VAL A 204 0.82 -23.69 6.50
N SER A 205 1.09 -22.81 7.48
CA SER A 205 0.96 -21.37 7.29
C SER A 205 1.84 -20.85 6.16
N SER A 206 3.10 -21.29 6.14
CA SER A 206 4.04 -20.90 5.09
C SER A 206 3.64 -21.45 3.72
N PHE A 207 3.20 -22.71 3.68
CA PHE A 207 2.72 -23.30 2.43
C PHE A 207 1.49 -22.57 1.87
N LEU A 208 0.51 -22.25 2.73
CA LEU A 208 -0.67 -21.50 2.33
C LEU A 208 -0.36 -20.05 1.96
N GLU A 209 0.59 -19.43 2.65
CA GLU A 209 1.10 -18.09 2.29
C GLU A 209 1.64 -18.09 0.87
N TRP A 210 2.58 -18.97 0.54
CA TRP A 210 3.16 -19.07 -0.79
C TRP A 210 2.16 -19.49 -1.86
N THR A 211 1.20 -20.36 -1.49
CA THR A 211 0.05 -20.68 -2.35
C THR A 211 -0.81 -19.45 -2.63
N GLY A 212 -1.11 -18.66 -1.61
CA GLY A 212 -1.87 -17.41 -1.76
C GLY A 212 -1.17 -16.40 -2.67
N VAL A 213 0.14 -16.24 -2.50
CA VAL A 213 0.97 -15.38 -3.37
C VAL A 213 0.89 -15.84 -4.82
N LEU A 214 1.09 -17.13 -5.09
CA LEU A 214 0.99 -17.73 -6.42
C LEU A 214 -0.42 -17.55 -7.01
N ILE A 215 -1.46 -17.82 -6.24
CA ILE A 215 -2.85 -17.63 -6.69
C ILE A 215 -3.08 -16.19 -7.07
N THR A 216 -2.63 -15.23 -6.26
CA THR A 216 -2.78 -13.80 -6.57
C THR A 216 -2.09 -13.46 -7.88
N PHE A 217 -0.82 -13.86 -8.04
CA PHE A 217 -0.07 -13.56 -9.25
C PHE A 217 -0.71 -14.17 -10.49
N ILE A 218 -1.05 -15.45 -10.45
CA ILE A 218 -1.66 -16.19 -11.56
C ILE A 218 -3.05 -15.62 -11.89
N SER A 219 -3.87 -15.32 -10.89
CA SER A 219 -5.22 -14.76 -11.08
C SER A 219 -5.18 -13.40 -11.77
N ILE A 220 -4.21 -12.55 -11.42
CA ILE A 220 -4.02 -11.27 -12.11
C ILE A 220 -3.68 -11.50 -13.57
N GLY A 221 -2.75 -12.41 -13.88
CA GLY A 221 -2.42 -12.75 -15.27
C GLY A 221 -3.62 -13.28 -16.06
N TYR A 222 -4.43 -14.14 -15.43
CA TYR A 222 -5.66 -14.66 -16.03
C TYR A 222 -6.69 -13.53 -16.29
N LEU A 223 -6.86 -12.62 -15.36
CA LEU A 223 -7.78 -11.47 -15.48
C LEU A 223 -7.30 -10.42 -16.49
N LEU A 224 -6.00 -10.41 -16.81
CA LEU A 224 -5.41 -9.63 -17.90
C LEU A 224 -5.51 -10.35 -19.26
N ASP A 225 -6.21 -11.49 -19.32
CA ASP A 225 -6.41 -12.29 -20.52
C ASP A 225 -5.08 -12.81 -21.14
N VAL A 226 -4.08 -13.08 -20.28
CA VAL A 226 -2.79 -13.64 -20.71
C VAL A 226 -2.94 -15.16 -20.88
N PRO A 227 -2.81 -15.72 -22.09
CA PRO A 227 -3.04 -17.13 -22.36
C PRO A 227 -1.79 -17.97 -22.06
N ILE A 228 -1.37 -18.06 -20.80
CA ILE A 228 -0.26 -18.91 -20.40
C ILE A 228 -0.77 -20.03 -19.49
N PRO A 229 -0.35 -21.29 -19.74
CA PRO A 229 -0.64 -22.40 -18.83
C PRO A 229 -0.10 -22.12 -17.44
N LEU A 230 -0.90 -22.35 -16.41
CA LEU A 230 -0.54 -22.08 -15.01
C LEU A 230 0.75 -22.78 -14.58
N ILE A 231 0.98 -23.99 -15.11
CA ILE A 231 2.15 -24.80 -14.76
C ILE A 231 3.45 -24.15 -15.24
N ASP A 232 3.40 -23.38 -16.32
CA ASP A 232 4.58 -22.71 -16.90
C ASP A 232 4.99 -21.49 -16.07
N ILE A 233 4.05 -20.90 -15.35
CA ILE A 233 4.29 -19.71 -14.52
C ILE A 233 4.89 -20.08 -13.17
N VAL A 234 4.45 -21.19 -12.56
CA VAL A 234 4.82 -21.56 -11.19
C VAL A 234 6.34 -21.73 -11.04
N PRO A 235 7.05 -22.51 -11.86
CA PRO A 235 8.50 -22.64 -11.71
C PRO A 235 9.27 -21.34 -11.90
N LEU A 236 8.83 -20.49 -12.83
CA LEU A 236 9.41 -19.17 -13.06
C LEU A 236 9.23 -18.28 -11.84
N TYR A 237 8.01 -18.23 -11.29
CA TYR A 237 7.71 -17.43 -10.12
C TYR A 237 8.53 -17.88 -8.90
N VAL A 238 8.64 -19.17 -8.67
CA VAL A 238 9.41 -19.76 -7.56
C VAL A 238 10.90 -19.44 -7.70
N ALA A 239 11.48 -19.62 -8.89
CA ALA A 239 12.87 -19.27 -9.16
C ALA A 239 13.14 -17.77 -8.94
N ALA A 240 12.26 -16.89 -9.46
CA ALA A 240 12.35 -15.47 -9.29
C ALA A 240 12.25 -15.06 -7.80
N SER A 241 11.38 -15.71 -7.04
CA SER A 241 11.23 -15.45 -5.60
C SER A 241 12.47 -15.84 -4.80
N ILE A 242 13.09 -17.00 -5.10
CA ILE A 242 14.32 -17.43 -4.44
C ILE A 242 15.48 -16.47 -4.74
N ILE A 243 15.65 -16.09 -6.01
CA ILE A 243 16.67 -15.12 -6.43
C ILE A 243 16.40 -13.76 -5.78
N GLY A 244 15.13 -13.35 -5.72
CA GLY A 244 14.72 -12.12 -5.06
C GLY A 244 15.09 -12.10 -3.57
N ILE A 245 14.82 -13.17 -2.84
CA ILE A 245 15.19 -13.31 -1.42
C ILE A 245 16.72 -13.37 -1.26
N ALA A 246 17.40 -14.15 -2.09
CA ALA A 246 18.85 -14.29 -2.05
C ALA A 246 19.59 -12.98 -2.37
N SER A 247 18.99 -12.08 -3.14
CA SER A 247 19.55 -10.77 -3.43
C SER A 247 19.63 -9.85 -2.21
N MET A 248 18.91 -10.18 -1.13
CA MET A 248 18.76 -9.35 0.08
C MET A 248 18.27 -7.93 -0.18
N ILE A 249 17.74 -7.67 -1.36
CA ILE A 249 17.15 -6.38 -1.71
C ILE A 249 15.76 -6.29 -1.07
N PRO A 250 15.44 -5.23 -0.33
CA PRO A 250 14.12 -5.05 0.27
C PRO A 250 12.99 -5.17 -0.75
N GLY A 251 11.96 -5.96 -0.44
CA GLY A 251 10.83 -6.23 -1.35
C GLY A 251 11.21 -6.96 -2.65
N ALA A 252 12.45 -7.48 -2.76
CA ALA A 252 13.01 -8.11 -3.96
C ALA A 252 12.90 -7.25 -5.24
N LEU A 253 12.86 -5.91 -5.06
CA LEU A 253 12.71 -4.95 -6.16
C LEU A 253 13.91 -5.05 -7.12
N GLY A 254 13.57 -5.20 -8.38
CA GLY A 254 14.54 -5.33 -9.46
C GLY A 254 14.91 -6.78 -9.76
N SER A 255 15.43 -7.54 -8.79
CA SER A 255 15.85 -8.93 -9.03
C SER A 255 14.69 -9.86 -9.40
N PHE A 256 13.61 -9.81 -8.65
CA PHE A 256 12.37 -10.54 -8.97
C PHE A 256 11.76 -10.01 -10.28
N ASP A 257 11.66 -8.69 -10.44
CA ASP A 257 11.01 -8.08 -11.60
C ASP A 257 11.75 -8.41 -12.90
N VAL A 258 13.08 -8.31 -12.91
CA VAL A 258 13.91 -8.64 -14.09
C VAL A 258 13.74 -10.12 -14.45
N MET A 259 13.79 -11.02 -13.46
CA MET A 259 13.56 -12.45 -13.69
C MET A 259 12.19 -12.73 -14.31
N MET A 260 11.13 -12.07 -13.77
CA MET A 260 9.77 -12.24 -14.30
C MET A 260 9.62 -11.65 -15.71
N ILE A 261 10.21 -10.48 -15.97
CA ILE A 261 10.17 -9.87 -17.32
C ILE A 261 10.86 -10.78 -18.33
N LEU A 262 12.05 -11.28 -18.02
CA LEU A 262 12.79 -12.17 -18.92
C LEU A 262 12.06 -13.49 -19.13
N GLY A 263 11.58 -14.11 -18.06
CA GLY A 263 10.91 -15.40 -18.13
C GLY A 263 9.57 -15.35 -18.86
N LEU A 264 8.72 -14.37 -18.55
CA LEU A 264 7.42 -14.21 -19.20
C LEU A 264 7.57 -13.76 -20.66
N SER A 265 8.59 -12.96 -21.00
CA SER A 265 8.92 -12.63 -22.39
C SER A 265 9.32 -13.89 -23.18
N ASN A 266 10.07 -14.80 -22.58
CA ASN A 266 10.40 -16.10 -23.20
C ASN A 266 9.17 -16.98 -23.42
N LEU A 267 8.14 -16.83 -22.61
CA LEU A 267 6.85 -17.51 -22.77
C LEU A 267 5.92 -16.81 -23.78
N GLY A 268 6.37 -15.73 -24.42
CA GLY A 268 5.64 -15.02 -25.46
C GLY A 268 4.67 -13.94 -24.97
N VAL A 269 4.83 -13.47 -23.75
CA VAL A 269 4.01 -12.35 -23.20
C VAL A 269 4.65 -11.02 -23.57
N ASP A 270 3.85 -10.07 -24.03
CA ASP A 270 4.30 -8.72 -24.36
C ASP A 270 4.81 -7.99 -23.13
N ARG A 271 5.92 -7.26 -23.29
CA ARG A 271 6.60 -6.57 -22.20
C ARG A 271 5.69 -5.59 -21.45
N GLU A 272 4.83 -4.86 -22.15
CA GLU A 272 3.90 -3.90 -21.55
C GLU A 272 2.90 -4.61 -20.63
N ILE A 273 2.38 -5.75 -21.04
CA ILE A 273 1.47 -6.57 -20.23
C ILE A 273 2.20 -7.13 -19.00
N ILE A 274 3.47 -7.54 -19.15
CA ILE A 274 4.25 -8.04 -18.02
C ILE A 274 4.46 -6.95 -16.97
N VAL A 275 4.83 -5.74 -17.40
CA VAL A 275 5.04 -4.61 -16.49
C VAL A 275 3.74 -4.27 -15.76
N LEU A 276 2.62 -4.23 -16.50
CA LEU A 276 1.29 -4.05 -15.93
C LEU A 276 0.95 -5.14 -14.91
N TRP A 277 1.19 -6.39 -15.24
CA TRP A 277 0.94 -7.53 -14.35
C TRP A 277 1.72 -7.44 -13.04
N LEU A 278 3.03 -7.17 -13.12
CA LEU A 278 3.88 -6.97 -11.95
C LEU A 278 3.41 -5.79 -11.09
N LEU A 279 2.95 -4.72 -11.73
CA LEU A 279 2.43 -3.54 -11.07
C LEU A 279 1.16 -3.84 -10.26
N LEU A 280 0.17 -4.45 -10.91
CA LEU A 280 -1.09 -4.83 -10.25
C LEU A 280 -0.85 -5.85 -9.12
N TYR A 281 0.09 -6.77 -9.32
CA TYR A 281 0.49 -7.71 -8.29
C TYR A 281 1.06 -6.98 -7.05
N ARG A 282 1.97 -6.00 -7.26
CA ARG A 282 2.49 -5.19 -6.16
C ARG A 282 1.43 -4.34 -5.49
N LEU A 283 0.50 -3.78 -6.26
CA LEU A 283 -0.59 -2.99 -5.72
C LEU A 283 -1.51 -3.83 -4.81
N PHE A 284 -1.98 -4.96 -5.31
CA PHE A 284 -3.02 -5.73 -4.62
C PHE A 284 -2.49 -6.68 -3.54
N TYR A 285 -1.27 -7.19 -3.68
CA TYR A 285 -0.69 -8.08 -2.67
C TYR A 285 0.18 -7.37 -1.63
N TYR A 286 0.86 -6.27 -2.00
CA TYR A 286 1.77 -5.56 -1.08
C TYR A 286 1.19 -4.24 -0.58
N ILE A 287 0.83 -3.33 -1.48
CA ILE A 287 0.49 -1.94 -1.13
C ILE A 287 -0.84 -1.85 -0.39
N ILE A 288 -1.91 -2.43 -0.92
CA ILE A 288 -3.25 -2.34 -0.30
C ILE A 288 -3.28 -3.02 1.07
N PRO A 289 -2.79 -4.28 1.25
CA PRO A 289 -2.71 -4.88 2.57
C PRO A 289 -1.85 -4.07 3.56
N PHE A 290 -0.76 -3.46 3.09
CA PHE A 290 0.09 -2.60 3.90
C PHE A 290 -0.64 -1.33 4.36
N LEU A 291 -1.40 -0.66 3.50
CA LEU A 291 -2.20 0.52 3.87
C LEU A 291 -3.22 0.18 4.97
N ILE A 292 -3.86 -0.98 4.88
CA ILE A 292 -4.72 -1.49 5.95
C ILE A 292 -3.91 -1.74 7.23
N GLY A 293 -2.71 -2.29 7.12
CA GLY A 293 -1.77 -2.47 8.23
C GLY A 293 -1.40 -1.14 8.89
N CYS A 294 -1.17 -0.08 8.12
CA CYS A 294 -0.92 1.25 8.64
C CYS A 294 -2.10 1.81 9.44
N LEU A 295 -3.34 1.56 9.01
CA LEU A 295 -4.53 1.96 9.78
C LEU A 295 -4.60 1.24 11.12
N PHE A 296 -4.30 -0.05 11.17
CA PHE A 296 -4.22 -0.78 12.43
C PHE A 296 -3.06 -0.32 13.31
N PHE A 297 -1.92 0.01 12.71
CA PHE A 297 -0.74 0.48 13.44
C PHE A 297 -0.99 1.84 14.11
N THR A 298 -1.62 2.78 13.42
CA THR A 298 -1.98 4.09 14.01
C THR A 298 -2.90 3.93 15.21
N LYS A 299 -3.86 3.02 15.12
CA LYS A 299 -4.74 2.66 16.25
C LYS A 299 -3.94 2.08 17.42
N HIS A 300 -3.02 1.16 17.16
CA HIS A 300 -2.17 0.52 18.19
C HIS A 300 -1.24 1.52 18.86
N LEU A 301 -0.63 2.42 18.07
CA LEU A 301 0.23 3.48 18.58
C LEU A 301 -0.55 4.43 19.50
N SER A 302 -1.76 4.79 19.12
CA SER A 302 -2.62 5.66 19.92
C SER A 302 -3.04 5.04 21.27
N GLN A 303 -3.09 3.70 21.36
CA GLN A 303 -3.42 2.99 22.60
C GLN A 303 -2.23 2.82 23.55
N LYS A 304 -0.99 2.78 23.04
CA LYS A 304 0.23 2.63 23.85
C LYS A 304 0.72 3.94 24.47
N LEU A 305 0.31 5.07 23.91
CA LEU A 305 0.74 6.37 24.41
C LEU A 305 -0.06 6.76 25.64
N ASP A 306 0.65 7.23 26.67
CA ASP A 306 0.05 7.76 27.89
C ASP A 306 -1.00 8.82 27.55
N THR A 307 -2.06 8.95 28.36
CA THR A 307 -3.22 9.79 28.06
C THR A 307 -2.87 11.21 27.62
N HIS A 308 -1.79 11.77 28.17
CA HIS A 308 -1.28 13.09 27.80
C HIS A 308 -0.70 13.13 26.37
N TYR A 309 0.13 12.16 26.01
CA TYR A 309 0.70 12.03 24.65
C TYR A 309 -0.36 11.65 23.63
N ARG A 310 -1.37 10.86 24.03
CA ARG A 310 -2.52 10.52 23.18
C ARG A 310 -3.32 11.75 22.76
N GLN A 311 -3.58 12.67 23.68
CA GLN A 311 -4.28 13.91 23.38
C GLN A 311 -3.45 14.80 22.46
N LEU A 312 -2.16 14.93 22.72
CA LEU A 312 -1.24 15.74 21.91
C LEU A 312 -1.14 15.20 20.48
N LEU A 313 -0.90 13.90 20.31
CA LEU A 313 -0.84 13.27 18.98
C LEU A 313 -2.16 13.37 18.22
N LYS A 314 -3.29 13.14 18.91
CA LYS A 314 -4.61 13.31 18.32
C LYS A 314 -4.81 14.74 17.84
N GLN A 315 -4.42 15.73 18.64
CA GLN A 315 -4.53 17.14 18.26
C GLN A 315 -3.65 17.48 17.07
N ILE A 316 -2.38 17.03 17.06
CA ILE A 316 -1.46 17.26 15.94
C ILE A 316 -1.99 16.60 14.65
N THR A 317 -2.44 15.34 14.74
CA THR A 317 -2.97 14.61 13.58
C THR A 317 -4.24 15.27 13.03
N LEU A 318 -5.14 15.70 13.92
CA LEU A 318 -6.35 16.40 13.52
C LEU A 318 -6.05 17.78 12.94
N GLU A 319 -5.07 18.49 13.48
CA GLU A 319 -4.67 19.79 12.94
C GLU A 319 -4.01 19.67 11.57
N ILE A 320 -3.16 18.65 11.36
CA ILE A 320 -2.59 18.35 10.04
C ILE A 320 -3.69 17.95 9.06
N ALA A 321 -4.61 17.08 9.47
CA ALA A 321 -5.74 16.67 8.65
C ALA A 321 -6.60 17.88 8.25
N HIS A 322 -6.87 18.78 9.21
CA HIS A 322 -7.61 20.00 8.96
C HIS A 322 -6.92 20.93 7.96
N LYS A 323 -5.61 21.16 8.10
CA LYS A 323 -4.85 21.98 7.12
C LYS A 323 -4.84 21.34 5.74
N LEU A 324 -4.68 20.02 5.69
CA LEU A 324 -4.66 19.26 4.44
C LEU A 324 -6.02 19.32 3.74
N GLU A 325 -7.13 19.12 4.45
CA GLU A 325 -8.48 19.19 3.85
C GLU A 325 -8.77 20.58 3.28
N VAL A 326 -8.36 21.65 3.96
CA VAL A 326 -8.52 23.02 3.48
C VAL A 326 -7.79 23.21 2.16
N VAL A 327 -6.52 22.82 2.09
CA VAL A 327 -5.72 22.93 0.86
C VAL A 327 -6.34 22.09 -0.27
N LEU A 328 -6.75 20.88 0.03
CA LEU A 328 -7.36 20.00 -0.98
C LEU A 328 -8.73 20.49 -1.45
N LEU A 329 -9.54 21.08 -0.57
CA LEU A 329 -10.83 21.68 -0.94
C LEU A 329 -10.64 22.89 -1.86
N TYR A 330 -9.70 23.80 -1.53
CA TYR A 330 -9.36 24.92 -2.39
C TYR A 330 -8.82 24.48 -3.74
N PHE A 331 -7.90 23.51 -3.74
CA PHE A 331 -7.35 22.92 -4.95
C PHE A 331 -8.46 22.32 -5.83
N SER A 332 -9.35 21.53 -5.24
CA SER A 332 -10.48 20.91 -5.95
C SER A 332 -11.41 21.96 -6.57
N GLY A 333 -11.76 22.98 -5.79
CA GLY A 333 -12.61 24.08 -6.26
C GLY A 333 -11.99 24.85 -7.42
N ILE A 334 -10.73 25.24 -7.28
CA ILE A 334 -9.98 25.95 -8.34
C ILE A 334 -9.88 25.10 -9.60
N MET A 335 -9.52 23.81 -9.45
CA MET A 335 -9.36 22.91 -10.58
C MET A 335 -10.69 22.67 -11.31
N MET A 336 -11.80 22.49 -10.58
CA MET A 336 -13.12 22.31 -11.20
C MET A 336 -13.55 23.54 -12.00
N VAL A 337 -13.28 24.75 -11.50
CA VAL A 337 -13.57 26.01 -12.22
C VAL A 337 -12.67 26.16 -13.45
N LEU A 338 -11.36 25.98 -13.30
CA LEU A 338 -10.41 26.14 -14.40
C LEU A 338 -10.63 25.14 -15.52
N LEU A 339 -10.89 23.87 -15.19
CA LEU A 339 -11.12 22.83 -16.17
C LEU A 339 -12.41 22.99 -16.94
N ALA A 340 -13.43 23.58 -16.31
CA ALA A 340 -14.66 23.93 -16.99
C ALA A 340 -14.46 25.03 -18.02
N THR A 341 -13.43 25.89 -17.85
CA THR A 341 -13.16 27.03 -18.73
C THR A 341 -12.15 26.76 -19.83
N ILE A 342 -11.20 25.82 -19.60
CA ILE A 342 -10.06 25.59 -20.51
C ILE A 342 -9.80 24.10 -20.70
N PRO A 343 -10.69 23.35 -21.36
CA PRO A 343 -10.48 21.91 -21.53
C PRO A 343 -9.25 21.60 -22.40
N GLU A 344 -8.88 22.43 -23.36
CA GLU A 344 -7.81 22.16 -24.32
C GLU A 344 -6.43 22.76 -23.95
N ALA A 345 -6.37 23.90 -23.29
CA ALA A 345 -5.10 24.55 -22.94
C ALA A 345 -4.30 23.76 -21.88
N PHE A 346 -4.98 23.05 -20.97
CA PHE A 346 -4.32 22.20 -19.96
C PHE A 346 -3.76 20.91 -20.54
N THR A 347 -4.22 20.46 -21.68
CA THR A 347 -3.69 19.25 -22.34
C THR A 347 -2.29 19.46 -22.93
N GLN A 348 -1.88 20.70 -23.16
CA GLN A 348 -0.55 21.03 -23.69
C GLN A 348 0.53 21.17 -22.62
N VAL A 349 0.17 21.36 -21.36
CA VAL A 349 1.13 21.46 -20.26
C VAL A 349 1.22 20.13 -19.53
N HIS A 350 2.22 19.32 -19.87
CA HIS A 350 2.37 17.95 -19.40
C HIS A 350 2.24 17.78 -17.87
N TRP A 351 2.92 18.61 -17.08
CA TRP A 351 2.89 18.49 -15.62
C TRP A 351 1.53 18.86 -14.99
N LEU A 352 0.77 19.79 -15.59
CA LEU A 352 -0.59 20.15 -15.15
C LEU A 352 -1.61 19.08 -15.51
N ARG A 353 -1.41 18.40 -16.65
CA ARG A 353 -2.24 17.25 -17.05
C ARG A 353 -2.07 16.10 -16.09
N ASP A 354 -0.85 15.85 -15.62
CA ASP A 354 -0.51 14.74 -14.72
C ASP A 354 -1.04 14.96 -13.29
N ILE A 355 -1.18 16.22 -12.86
CA ILE A 355 -1.70 16.58 -11.53
C ILE A 355 -3.22 16.80 -11.54
N ASN A 356 -3.83 16.89 -12.73
CA ASN A 356 -5.25 17.22 -12.85
C ASN A 356 -6.15 16.03 -12.51
N PRO A 357 -6.88 16.05 -11.38
CA PRO A 357 -7.78 14.97 -11.00
C PRO A 357 -9.12 14.98 -11.76
N PHE A 358 -9.41 16.02 -12.54
CA PHE A 358 -10.70 16.20 -13.18
C PHE A 358 -10.58 16.39 -14.69
N ARG A 359 -11.16 15.48 -15.47
CA ARG A 359 -11.32 15.61 -16.92
C ARG A 359 -12.79 15.88 -17.21
N SER A 360 -13.11 17.08 -17.70
CA SER A 360 -14.49 17.39 -18.11
C SER A 360 -14.60 17.58 -19.61
N HIS A 361 -15.61 16.96 -20.23
CA HIS A 361 -16.02 17.23 -21.57
C HIS A 361 -16.88 18.50 -21.66
N ILE A 362 -16.77 19.23 -22.78
CA ILE A 362 -17.32 20.58 -23.02
C ILE A 362 -18.84 20.70 -22.77
N ILE A 363 -19.60 19.62 -22.84
CA ILE A 363 -21.07 19.66 -22.85
C ILE A 363 -21.69 19.83 -21.44
N ILE A 364 -20.93 19.62 -20.34
CA ILE A 364 -21.47 19.65 -18.98
C ILE A 364 -20.58 20.51 -18.06
N GLN A 365 -20.28 21.74 -18.49
CA GLN A 365 -19.39 22.64 -17.76
C GLN A 365 -20.06 23.38 -16.58
N ILE A 366 -21.37 23.68 -16.69
CA ILE A 366 -22.07 24.47 -15.67
C ILE A 366 -22.08 23.81 -14.29
N PRO A 367 -22.41 22.52 -14.14
CA PRO A 367 -22.35 21.86 -12.84
C PRO A 367 -20.93 21.86 -12.22
N SER A 368 -19.89 21.71 -13.02
CA SER A 368 -18.51 21.75 -12.56
C SER A 368 -18.12 23.11 -12.01
N ILE A 369 -18.54 24.19 -12.67
CA ILE A 369 -18.29 25.57 -12.21
C ILE A 369 -19.00 25.82 -10.88
N VAL A 370 -20.29 25.47 -10.80
CA VAL A 370 -21.09 25.66 -9.59
C VAL A 370 -20.51 24.86 -8.42
N LEU A 371 -20.18 23.59 -8.63
CA LEU A 371 -19.54 22.73 -7.63
C LEU A 371 -18.17 23.30 -7.22
N GLY A 372 -17.37 23.78 -8.17
CA GLY A 372 -16.05 24.36 -7.90
C GLY A 372 -16.13 25.59 -7.01
N PHE A 373 -17.01 26.56 -7.33
CA PHE A 373 -17.22 27.74 -6.48
C PHE A 373 -17.82 27.37 -5.12
N ALA A 374 -18.76 26.45 -5.07
CA ALA A 374 -19.33 25.97 -3.82
C ALA A 374 -18.27 25.29 -2.92
N LEU A 375 -17.36 24.50 -3.49
CA LEU A 375 -16.23 23.91 -2.77
C LEU A 375 -15.25 24.97 -2.24
N LEU A 376 -15.00 26.05 -2.99
CA LEU A 376 -14.18 27.16 -2.53
C LEU A 376 -14.80 27.88 -1.32
N ILE A 377 -16.11 28.14 -1.38
CA ILE A 377 -16.85 28.79 -0.29
C ILE A 377 -16.84 27.87 0.95
N MET A 378 -17.10 26.57 0.76
CA MET A 378 -17.08 25.61 1.87
C MET A 378 -15.66 25.39 2.39
N GLY A 379 -14.65 25.38 1.53
CA GLY A 379 -13.23 25.32 1.91
C GLY A 379 -12.88 26.49 2.83
N ARG A 380 -13.43 27.66 2.57
CA ARG A 380 -13.29 28.81 3.47
C ARG A 380 -13.98 28.58 4.81
N GLY A 381 -15.21 28.08 4.81
CA GLY A 381 -15.92 27.75 6.04
C GLY A 381 -15.20 26.71 6.88
N ILE A 382 -14.64 25.69 6.24
CA ILE A 382 -13.80 24.67 6.91
C ILE A 382 -12.51 25.30 7.43
N ALA A 383 -11.84 26.16 6.66
CA ALA A 383 -10.63 26.86 7.09
C ALA A 383 -10.85 27.69 8.37
N ASP A 384 -12.00 28.34 8.49
CA ASP A 384 -12.41 29.08 9.68
C ASP A 384 -13.01 28.21 10.79
N ARG A 385 -12.98 26.90 10.63
CA ARG A 385 -13.47 25.91 11.61
C ARG A 385 -14.95 26.02 11.94
N VAL A 386 -15.78 26.38 10.94
CA VAL A 386 -17.23 26.61 11.11
C VAL A 386 -18.00 25.30 11.06
N LYS A 387 -18.71 24.95 12.15
CA LYS A 387 -19.52 23.71 12.25
C LYS A 387 -20.57 23.59 11.13
N ARG A 388 -21.21 24.70 10.76
CA ARG A 388 -22.26 24.71 9.75
C ARG A 388 -21.75 24.40 8.34
N ALA A 389 -20.44 24.54 8.07
CA ALA A 389 -19.82 24.19 6.79
C ALA A 389 -19.69 22.66 6.59
N TYR A 390 -19.72 21.88 7.67
CA TYR A 390 -19.46 20.44 7.62
C TYR A 390 -20.41 19.66 6.70
N TYR A 391 -21.72 19.73 6.97
CA TYR A 391 -22.70 18.98 6.16
C TYR A 391 -22.77 19.43 4.71
N PRO A 392 -22.82 20.75 4.40
CA PRO A 392 -22.75 21.21 3.02
C PRO A 392 -21.50 20.74 2.29
N THR A 393 -20.32 20.73 2.94
CA THR A 393 -19.08 20.23 2.34
C THR A 393 -19.20 18.75 2.00
N ILE A 394 -19.75 17.92 2.88
CA ILE A 394 -19.97 16.49 2.61
C ILE A 394 -20.90 16.31 1.41
N ILE A 395 -22.01 17.05 1.38
CA ILE A 395 -22.99 16.97 0.28
C ILE A 395 -22.34 17.38 -1.04
N LEU A 396 -21.53 18.45 -1.05
CA LEU A 396 -20.82 18.88 -2.24
C LEU A 396 -19.78 17.87 -2.71
N LEU A 397 -19.03 17.26 -1.80
CA LEU A 397 -18.06 16.22 -2.15
C LEU A 397 -18.73 14.97 -2.70
N ILE A 398 -19.85 14.55 -2.12
CA ILE A 398 -20.66 13.44 -2.68
C ILE A 398 -21.18 13.82 -4.07
N GLY A 399 -21.68 15.06 -4.24
CA GLY A 399 -22.11 15.56 -5.53
C GLY A 399 -20.97 15.60 -6.57
N ALA A 400 -19.76 16.01 -6.16
CA ALA A 400 -18.59 15.99 -7.03
C ALA A 400 -18.15 14.55 -7.40
N ILE A 401 -18.24 13.60 -6.48
CA ILE A 401 -17.99 12.19 -6.75
C ILE A 401 -18.99 11.64 -7.76
N LEU A 402 -20.29 11.92 -7.56
CA LEU A 402 -21.33 11.49 -8.49
C LEU A 402 -21.16 12.14 -9.86
N TYR A 403 -20.82 13.43 -9.90
CA TYR A 403 -20.52 14.14 -11.14
C TYR A 403 -19.34 13.48 -11.88
N SER A 404 -18.24 13.22 -11.19
CA SER A 404 -17.06 12.56 -11.77
C SER A 404 -17.38 11.14 -12.24
N PHE A 405 -18.27 10.43 -11.55
CA PHE A 405 -18.71 9.09 -11.95
C PHE A 405 -19.57 9.10 -13.23
N VAL A 406 -20.47 10.08 -13.35
CA VAL A 406 -21.42 10.14 -14.48
C VAL A 406 -20.78 10.77 -15.72
N VAL A 407 -19.95 11.80 -15.55
CA VAL A 407 -19.46 12.61 -16.66
C VAL A 407 -18.13 12.11 -17.20
N ASP A 408 -17.21 11.76 -16.34
CA ASP A 408 -15.81 11.56 -16.73
C ASP A 408 -15.33 10.13 -16.45
N PHE A 409 -16.06 9.39 -15.61
CA PHE A 409 -15.70 8.06 -15.11
C PHE A 409 -14.20 7.95 -14.73
N SER A 410 -13.61 9.05 -14.27
CA SER A 410 -12.21 9.10 -13.84
C SER A 410 -12.07 8.46 -12.47
N MET A 411 -11.56 7.24 -12.43
CA MET A 411 -11.30 6.52 -11.17
C MET A 411 -10.35 7.31 -10.26
N PHE A 412 -9.41 8.05 -10.83
CA PHE A 412 -8.50 8.88 -10.06
C PHE A 412 -9.24 10.03 -9.35
N SER A 413 -10.11 10.75 -10.05
CA SER A 413 -10.92 11.82 -9.46
C SER A 413 -11.84 11.31 -8.37
N ILE A 414 -12.50 10.17 -8.59
CA ILE A 414 -13.37 9.51 -7.61
C ILE A 414 -12.56 9.13 -6.37
N PHE A 415 -11.41 8.50 -6.53
CA PHE A 415 -10.54 8.09 -5.42
C PHE A 415 -9.99 9.29 -4.65
N TYR A 416 -9.54 10.33 -5.35
CA TYR A 416 -9.09 11.58 -4.75
C TYR A 416 -10.18 12.25 -3.90
N LEU A 417 -11.40 12.40 -4.46
CA LEU A 417 -12.53 13.00 -3.76
C LEU A 417 -13.01 12.13 -2.59
N ALA A 418 -12.94 10.81 -2.72
CA ALA A 418 -13.26 9.89 -1.63
C ALA A 418 -12.26 10.01 -0.46
N ILE A 419 -10.97 10.16 -0.74
CA ILE A 419 -9.96 10.43 0.29
C ILE A 419 -10.24 11.77 0.96
N LEU A 420 -10.52 12.82 0.18
CA LEU A 420 -10.85 14.14 0.71
C LEU A 420 -12.10 14.08 1.60
N LEU A 421 -13.15 13.40 1.17
CA LEU A 421 -14.36 13.16 1.96
C LEU A 421 -14.03 12.45 3.28
N PHE A 422 -13.19 11.43 3.24
CA PHE A 422 -12.75 10.71 4.45
C PHE A 422 -12.00 11.65 5.42
N ILE A 423 -11.09 12.49 4.91
CA ILE A 423 -10.35 13.46 5.74
C ILE A 423 -11.33 14.45 6.40
N VAL A 424 -12.30 14.98 5.66
CA VAL A 424 -13.33 15.90 6.18
C VAL A 424 -14.16 15.24 7.27
N ILE A 425 -14.57 13.98 7.09
CA ILE A 425 -15.30 13.23 8.11
C ILE A 425 -14.44 13.01 9.36
N PHE A 426 -13.17 12.68 9.17
CA PHE A 426 -12.23 12.44 10.28
C PHE A 426 -11.93 13.70 11.10
N SER A 427 -11.81 14.86 10.45
CA SER A 427 -11.48 16.15 11.09
C SER A 427 -12.69 16.91 11.64
N LYS A 428 -13.87 16.30 11.67
CA LYS A 428 -15.12 16.93 12.19
C LYS A 428 -14.94 17.61 13.55
N SER A 429 -14.15 17.01 14.45
CA SER A 429 -13.91 17.53 15.79
C SER A 429 -13.14 18.86 15.83
N GLU A 430 -12.47 19.22 14.73
CA GLU A 430 -11.74 20.48 14.60
C GLU A 430 -12.67 21.68 14.28
N LEU A 431 -13.91 21.43 13.91
CA LEU A 431 -14.90 22.43 13.59
C LEU A 431 -15.69 22.77 14.85
N TYR A 432 -15.37 23.91 15.46
CA TYR A 432 -15.97 24.34 16.74
C TYR A 432 -16.64 25.70 16.70
N ARG A 433 -16.42 26.52 15.67
CA ARG A 433 -17.02 27.84 15.53
C ARG A 433 -18.44 27.76 14.97
N GLU A 434 -19.36 28.51 15.56
CA GLU A 434 -20.75 28.53 15.09
C GLU A 434 -20.99 29.54 13.96
N GLN A 435 -20.15 30.59 13.88
CA GLN A 435 -20.28 31.66 12.89
C GLN A 435 -18.94 31.89 12.18
N LEU A 436 -19.04 32.30 10.92
CA LEU A 436 -17.89 32.72 10.12
C LEU A 436 -17.45 34.12 10.59
N VAL A 437 -16.25 34.22 11.14
CA VAL A 437 -15.66 35.51 11.49
C VAL A 437 -14.71 35.90 10.37
N TYR A 438 -15.13 36.83 9.52
CA TYR A 438 -14.29 37.34 8.44
C TYR A 438 -13.34 38.39 9.00
N SER A 439 -12.02 38.13 8.94
CA SER A 439 -11.01 39.18 9.11
C SER A 439 -10.79 39.92 7.77
N TRP A 440 -10.43 41.20 7.83
CA TRP A 440 -10.12 42.01 6.65
C TRP A 440 -9.02 41.36 5.77
N GLU A 441 -8.04 40.76 6.36
CA GLU A 441 -6.93 40.10 5.65
C GLU A 441 -7.43 38.93 4.78
N TRP A 442 -8.30 38.08 5.33
CA TRP A 442 -8.86 36.94 4.61
C TRP A 442 -9.89 37.35 3.55
N MET A 443 -10.65 38.41 3.83
CA MET A 443 -11.59 38.97 2.85
C MET A 443 -10.86 39.53 1.61
N THR A 444 -9.67 40.09 1.80
CA THR A 444 -8.81 40.53 0.70
C THR A 444 -8.25 39.37 -0.11
N ILE A 445 -7.79 38.30 0.55
CA ILE A 445 -7.25 37.10 -0.11
C ILE A 445 -8.34 36.40 -0.90
N ASP A 446 -9.49 36.14 -0.29
CA ASP A 446 -10.61 35.49 -0.96
C ASP A 446 -11.15 36.36 -2.11
N GLY A 447 -11.28 37.64 -1.90
CA GLY A 447 -11.68 38.60 -2.94
C GLY A 447 -10.70 38.62 -4.12
N PHE A 448 -9.39 38.53 -3.86
CA PHE A 448 -8.36 38.43 -4.89
C PHE A 448 -8.48 37.10 -5.66
N ILE A 449 -8.63 35.98 -4.96
CA ILE A 449 -8.78 34.64 -5.58
C ILE A 449 -10.04 34.61 -6.45
N PHE A 450 -11.19 35.08 -5.94
CA PHE A 450 -12.44 35.11 -6.70
C PHE A 450 -12.36 36.09 -7.87
N GLY A 451 -11.75 37.26 -7.67
CA GLY A 451 -11.54 38.22 -8.73
C GLY A 451 -10.64 37.70 -9.84
N LEU A 452 -9.53 37.06 -9.48
CA LEU A 452 -8.60 36.45 -10.44
C LEU A 452 -9.26 35.32 -11.22
N LEU A 453 -9.98 34.39 -10.54
CA LEU A 453 -10.70 33.31 -11.18
C LEU A 453 -11.80 33.83 -12.13
N THR A 454 -12.53 34.83 -11.71
CA THR A 454 -13.55 35.48 -12.56
C THR A 454 -12.92 36.12 -13.78
N LEU A 455 -11.80 36.82 -13.61
CA LEU A 455 -11.07 37.45 -14.70
C LEU A 455 -10.51 36.41 -15.67
N LEU A 456 -9.90 35.36 -15.17
CA LEU A 456 -9.45 34.24 -15.98
C LEU A 456 -10.61 33.58 -16.74
N TYR A 457 -11.75 33.37 -16.06
CA TYR A 457 -12.96 32.83 -16.68
C TYR A 457 -13.43 33.72 -17.84
N LEU A 458 -13.51 35.04 -17.63
CA LEU A 458 -13.95 36.00 -18.65
C LEU A 458 -12.96 36.09 -19.81
N VAL A 459 -11.67 36.26 -19.52
CA VAL A 459 -10.62 36.41 -20.57
C VAL A 459 -10.55 35.15 -21.43
N ILE A 460 -10.54 33.96 -20.82
CA ILE A 460 -10.41 32.70 -21.56
C ILE A 460 -11.73 32.35 -22.24
N GLY A 461 -12.86 32.62 -21.59
CA GLY A 461 -14.17 32.45 -22.19
C GLY A 461 -14.35 33.30 -23.44
N VAL A 462 -13.92 34.57 -23.40
CA VAL A 462 -13.95 35.48 -24.56
C VAL A 462 -12.97 35.02 -25.65
N TYR A 463 -11.75 34.58 -25.25
CA TYR A 463 -10.73 34.12 -26.20
C TYR A 463 -11.17 32.84 -26.95
N ASN A 464 -11.95 32.00 -26.33
CA ASN A 464 -12.48 30.76 -26.93
C ASN A 464 -13.79 30.94 -27.70
N LEU A 465 -14.31 32.20 -27.83
CA LEU A 465 -15.46 32.45 -28.67
C LEU A 465 -15.10 32.21 -30.15
N PRO A 466 -15.98 31.57 -30.96
CA PRO A 466 -15.71 31.20 -32.36
C PRO A 466 -15.38 32.40 -33.26
N ASN A 467 -15.77 33.60 -32.86
CA ASN A 467 -15.59 34.87 -33.62
C ASN A 467 -14.40 35.71 -33.14
N PHE A 468 -13.57 35.23 -32.20
CA PHE A 468 -12.40 35.96 -31.76
C PHE A 468 -11.27 35.86 -32.81
N PRO A 469 -10.74 36.96 -33.33
CA PRO A 469 -9.68 36.90 -34.33
C PRO A 469 -8.40 36.44 -33.70
N HIS A 470 -8.04 35.18 -33.94
CA HIS A 470 -6.73 34.65 -33.61
C HIS A 470 -5.72 35.26 -34.59
N HIS A 471 -4.93 36.24 -34.15
CA HIS A 471 -3.75 36.63 -34.89
C HIS A 471 -2.78 35.44 -34.92
N ARG A 472 -2.66 34.86 -36.11
CA ARG A 472 -1.63 33.85 -36.42
C ARG A 472 -0.25 34.47 -36.45
#